data_263d06c0d6d9f7fcb9e74a71689fa51b
#
_entry.id   263d06c0d6d9f7fcb9e74a71689fa51b
#
_cell.length_a   1.000
_cell.length_b   1.000
_cell.length_c   1.000
_cell.angle_alpha   90.00
_cell.angle_beta   90.00
_cell.angle_gamma   90.00
#
_symmetry.space_group_name_H-M   'P 1'
#
loop_
_entity.id
_entity.type
_entity.pdbx_description
1 polymer ?
#
loop_
_entity_poly.entity_id
_entity_poly.type
_entity_poly.pdbx_seq_one_letter_code
_entity_poly.pdbx_strand_id
1 'polypeptide(L)'
;NRPPKTPVWFIKPRNTVIRHGDGIPYPEGFTVMSGATLALVVGQVARHVALKDAAYYIAGFAVANEVSLPESHFYRPAIQAKCRDGFCPLGDLGPFIDTSALEIITLINGQEADRWSSSGLVRSGTQLLSALSEFITLQPGDVLLLGTPLHRVELGLGDQVQIQVAGLPVLENIVIQQGSWP
;
A
#
# COMPACT_ATOMS: atom_id res chain seq x y z
N ASN A 1 4.34 18.91 13.98
CA ASN A 1 4.68 19.11 12.56
C ASN A 1 3.40 19.27 11.77
N ARG A 2 3.30 20.31 10.94
CA ARG A 2 2.16 20.44 10.02
C ARG A 2 2.37 19.48 8.84
N PRO A 3 1.32 18.78 8.40
CA PRO A 3 1.42 17.96 7.20
C PRO A 3 1.80 18.82 5.98
N PRO A 4 2.53 18.29 4.99
CA PRO A 4 2.90 19.03 3.80
C PRO A 4 1.66 19.50 3.03
N LYS A 5 1.73 20.69 2.41
CA LYS A 5 0.62 21.27 1.63
C LYS A 5 0.21 20.38 0.46
N THR A 6 1.19 19.72 -0.16
CA THR A 6 0.99 18.76 -1.25
C THR A 6 1.36 17.36 -0.79
N PRO A 7 0.72 16.29 -1.32
CA PRO A 7 1.15 14.93 -1.04
C PRO A 7 2.60 14.68 -1.48
N VAL A 8 3.31 13.83 -0.73
CA VAL A 8 4.61 13.30 -1.16
C VAL A 8 4.34 11.97 -1.84
N TRP A 9 4.83 11.82 -3.06
CA TRP A 9 4.58 10.65 -3.90
C TRP A 9 5.80 9.76 -4.00
N PHE A 10 5.58 8.45 -3.91
CA PHE A 10 6.54 7.40 -4.25
C PHE A 10 5.94 6.53 -5.34
N ILE A 11 6.79 5.96 -6.18
CA ILE A 11 6.36 5.01 -7.21
C ILE A 11 6.78 3.61 -6.80
N LYS A 12 5.85 2.66 -6.89
CA LYS A 12 6.09 1.23 -6.83
C LYS A 12 6.02 0.69 -8.28
N PRO A 13 7.13 0.35 -8.93
CA PRO A 13 7.10 -0.20 -10.28
C PRO A 13 6.50 -1.60 -10.30
N ARG A 14 6.10 -2.07 -11.49
CA ARG A 14 5.37 -3.34 -11.65
C ARG A 14 6.07 -4.56 -11.04
N ASN A 15 7.40 -4.61 -11.07
CA ASN A 15 8.17 -5.71 -10.47
C ASN A 15 7.96 -5.85 -8.95
N THR A 16 7.50 -4.79 -8.28
CA THR A 16 7.22 -4.84 -6.85
C THR A 16 5.92 -5.56 -6.52
N VAL A 17 4.96 -5.62 -7.47
CA VAL A 17 3.62 -6.12 -7.21
C VAL A 17 3.61 -7.64 -7.21
N ILE A 18 3.09 -8.20 -6.13
CA ILE A 18 2.79 -9.62 -5.96
C ILE A 18 1.36 -9.79 -5.46
N ARG A 19 0.80 -10.99 -5.62
CA ARG A 19 -0.59 -11.31 -5.27
C ARG A 19 -0.72 -11.93 -3.89
N HIS A 20 -1.95 -12.08 -3.45
CA HIS A 20 -2.29 -12.94 -2.32
C HIS A 20 -1.70 -14.35 -2.53
N GLY A 21 -1.06 -14.89 -1.50
CA GLY A 21 -0.41 -16.20 -1.52
C GLY A 21 1.03 -16.22 -2.03
N ASP A 22 1.47 -15.19 -2.76
CA ASP A 22 2.86 -15.12 -3.23
C ASP A 22 3.85 -14.83 -2.07
N GLY A 23 5.11 -15.17 -2.28
CA GLY A 23 6.17 -14.94 -1.28
C GLY A 23 6.69 -13.50 -1.30
N ILE A 24 6.86 -12.89 -0.12
CA ILE A 24 7.58 -11.62 0.05
C ILE A 24 9.08 -11.94 0.13
N PRO A 25 9.92 -11.48 -0.82
CA PRO A 25 11.35 -11.76 -0.76
C PRO A 25 12.03 -11.09 0.43
N TYR A 26 12.81 -11.85 1.20
CA TYR A 26 13.61 -11.35 2.32
C TYR A 26 15.07 -11.27 1.91
N PRO A 27 15.61 -10.07 1.64
CA PRO A 27 17.02 -9.90 1.28
C PRO A 27 17.93 -10.11 2.50
N GLU A 28 18.97 -10.89 2.34
CA GLU A 28 19.94 -11.16 3.40
C GLU A 28 20.65 -9.87 3.88
N GLY A 29 20.80 -9.74 5.19
CA GLY A 29 21.48 -8.59 5.79
C GLY A 29 20.65 -7.30 5.88
N PHE A 30 19.35 -7.36 5.57
CA PHE A 30 18.45 -6.20 5.67
C PHE A 30 17.29 -6.47 6.64
N THR A 31 16.81 -5.41 7.26
CA THR A 31 15.52 -5.42 7.97
C THR A 31 14.40 -5.13 6.98
N VAL A 32 13.37 -5.97 6.96
CA VAL A 32 12.20 -5.80 6.09
C VAL A 32 11.01 -5.36 6.94
N MET A 33 10.31 -4.33 6.49
CA MET A 33 9.19 -3.72 7.22
C MET A 33 7.88 -3.87 6.44
N SER A 34 6.84 -4.32 7.11
CA SER A 34 5.46 -4.31 6.61
C SER A 34 4.82 -2.93 6.80
N GLY A 35 4.11 -2.46 5.80
CA GLY A 35 3.32 -1.23 5.85
C GLY A 35 1.91 -1.47 5.32
N ALA A 36 1.06 -2.11 6.14
CA ALA A 36 -0.32 -2.39 5.79
C ALA A 36 -1.08 -1.11 5.43
N THR A 37 -1.80 -1.12 4.31
CA THR A 37 -2.50 0.05 3.80
C THR A 37 -3.70 -0.32 2.93
N LEU A 38 -4.51 0.68 2.62
CA LEU A 38 -5.57 0.60 1.61
C LEU A 38 -5.00 1.00 0.24
N ALA A 39 -5.43 0.28 -0.78
CA ALA A 39 -5.16 0.53 -2.18
C ALA A 39 -6.44 0.95 -2.89
N LEU A 40 -6.49 2.17 -3.42
CA LEU A 40 -7.52 2.65 -4.31
C LEU A 40 -7.19 2.17 -5.73
N VAL A 41 -8.13 1.52 -6.40
CA VAL A 41 -7.98 1.06 -7.79
C VAL A 41 -8.76 1.99 -8.72
N VAL A 42 -8.08 2.53 -9.71
CA VAL A 42 -8.67 3.42 -10.72
C VAL A 42 -9.53 2.60 -11.69
N GLY A 43 -10.76 3.06 -11.93
CA GLY A 43 -11.73 2.38 -12.80
C GLY A 43 -11.91 3.01 -14.19
N GLN A 44 -11.54 4.27 -14.34
CA GLN A 44 -11.68 5.02 -15.60
C GLN A 44 -10.47 5.92 -15.81
N VAL A 45 -10.20 6.32 -17.06
CA VAL A 45 -9.11 7.27 -17.35
C VAL A 45 -9.34 8.56 -16.57
N ALA A 46 -8.42 8.90 -15.67
CA ALA A 46 -8.52 10.04 -14.78
C ALA A 46 -7.43 11.07 -15.08
N ARG A 47 -7.85 12.25 -15.55
CA ARG A 47 -6.99 13.41 -15.84
C ARG A 47 -7.72 14.68 -15.46
N HIS A 48 -7.06 15.56 -14.69
CA HIS A 48 -7.64 16.82 -14.19
C HIS A 48 -9.01 16.63 -13.52
N VAL A 49 -9.11 15.59 -12.68
CA VAL A 49 -10.36 15.20 -12.02
C VAL A 49 -10.68 16.14 -10.87
N ALA A 50 -11.83 16.83 -10.93
CA ALA A 50 -12.28 17.65 -9.82
C ALA A 50 -12.61 16.77 -8.59
N LEU A 51 -12.31 17.26 -7.38
CA LEU A 51 -12.51 16.50 -6.14
C LEU A 51 -13.94 15.94 -5.98
N LYS A 52 -14.95 16.74 -6.36
CA LYS A 52 -16.36 16.34 -6.28
C LYS A 52 -16.72 15.14 -7.16
N ASP A 53 -15.96 14.92 -8.22
CA ASP A 53 -16.19 13.87 -9.21
C ASP A 53 -15.25 12.65 -9.00
N ALA A 54 -14.26 12.77 -8.11
CA ALA A 54 -13.18 11.78 -7.97
C ALA A 54 -13.68 10.36 -7.63
N ALA A 55 -14.80 10.24 -6.88
CA ALA A 55 -15.37 8.94 -6.54
C ALA A 55 -15.84 8.14 -7.77
N TYR A 56 -16.27 8.81 -8.84
CA TYR A 56 -16.71 8.12 -10.08
C TYR A 56 -15.56 7.43 -10.83
N TYR A 57 -14.32 7.78 -10.53
CA TYR A 57 -13.13 7.22 -11.16
C TYR A 57 -12.54 6.03 -10.40
N ILE A 58 -13.15 5.65 -9.28
CA ILE A 58 -12.67 4.56 -8.42
C ILE A 58 -13.44 3.28 -8.75
N ALA A 59 -12.73 2.22 -9.14
CA ALA A 59 -13.31 0.89 -9.33
C ALA A 59 -13.68 0.22 -7.99
N GLY A 60 -12.88 0.45 -6.97
CA GLY A 60 -13.02 -0.14 -5.65
C GLY A 60 -11.72 -0.01 -4.85
N PHE A 61 -11.65 -0.77 -3.76
CA PHE A 61 -10.48 -0.78 -2.90
C PHE A 61 -9.94 -2.20 -2.75
N ALA A 62 -8.66 -2.29 -2.46
CA ALA A 62 -7.99 -3.52 -2.09
C ALA A 62 -7.16 -3.30 -0.81
N VAL A 63 -6.75 -4.38 -0.20
CA VAL A 63 -5.73 -4.37 0.86
C VAL A 63 -4.36 -4.45 0.21
N ALA A 64 -3.39 -3.67 0.70
CA ALA A 64 -2.01 -3.76 0.22
C ALA A 64 -1.01 -3.74 1.38
N ASN A 65 0.18 -4.26 1.12
CA ASN A 65 1.32 -4.16 2.02
C ASN A 65 2.44 -3.36 1.33
N GLU A 66 2.65 -2.14 1.77
CA GLU A 66 3.78 -1.32 1.32
C GLU A 66 5.05 -1.79 2.03
N VAL A 67 5.62 -2.89 1.55
CA VAL A 67 6.87 -3.44 2.09
C VAL A 67 8.03 -2.51 1.74
N SER A 68 8.92 -2.29 2.70
CA SER A 68 10.11 -1.47 2.50
C SER A 68 11.25 -1.88 3.43
N LEU A 69 12.45 -1.43 3.13
CA LEU A 69 13.54 -1.35 4.09
C LEU A 69 13.43 -0.05 4.90
N PRO A 70 14.04 0.05 6.10
CA PRO A 70 14.15 1.30 6.84
C PRO A 70 14.86 2.38 6.01
N GLU A 71 14.33 3.59 6.03
CA GLU A 71 14.90 4.74 5.32
C GLU A 71 15.63 5.66 6.31
N SER A 72 16.90 5.92 6.04
CA SER A 72 17.73 6.82 6.85
C SER A 72 17.80 8.26 6.34
N HIS A 73 17.33 8.51 5.10
CA HIS A 73 17.49 9.81 4.44
C HIS A 73 16.23 10.25 3.69
N PHE A 74 15.58 11.30 4.19
CA PHE A 74 14.38 11.90 3.58
C PHE A 74 14.64 12.62 2.24
N TYR A 75 15.89 12.92 1.92
CA TYR A 75 16.25 13.74 0.74
C TYR A 75 16.64 12.95 -0.50
N ARG A 76 16.64 11.63 -0.44
CA ARG A 76 16.95 10.76 -1.60
C ARG A 76 15.71 9.96 -1.99
N PRO A 77 15.47 9.77 -3.31
CA PRO A 77 14.43 8.84 -3.73
C PRO A 77 14.66 7.46 -3.12
N ALA A 78 13.65 6.92 -2.44
CA ALA A 78 13.73 5.67 -1.69
C ALA A 78 13.66 4.42 -2.58
N ILE A 79 14.33 4.44 -3.74
CA ILE A 79 14.21 3.37 -4.75
C ILE A 79 14.70 2.03 -4.19
N GLN A 80 15.91 1.99 -3.60
CA GLN A 80 16.45 0.76 -3.04
C GLN A 80 15.61 0.19 -1.89
N ALA A 81 14.96 1.06 -1.11
CA ALA A 81 14.15 0.64 0.02
C ALA A 81 12.76 0.18 -0.40
N LYS A 82 12.17 0.76 -1.46
CA LYS A 82 10.76 0.59 -1.79
C LYS A 82 10.47 -0.14 -3.11
N CYS A 83 11.42 -0.16 -4.05
CA CYS A 83 11.18 -0.65 -5.41
C CYS A 83 11.82 -2.04 -5.67
N ARG A 84 12.05 -2.82 -4.62
CA ARG A 84 12.53 -4.20 -4.75
C ARG A 84 11.42 -5.11 -5.27
N ASP A 85 11.81 -6.17 -5.95
CA ASP A 85 10.88 -7.19 -6.41
C ASP A 85 10.03 -7.71 -5.25
N GLY A 86 8.73 -7.87 -5.47
CA GLY A 86 7.80 -8.39 -4.48
C GLY A 86 7.48 -7.49 -3.28
N PHE A 87 7.96 -6.24 -3.25
CA PHE A 87 7.75 -5.32 -2.11
C PHE A 87 6.43 -4.56 -2.14
N CYS A 88 5.44 -5.07 -2.88
CA CYS A 88 4.08 -4.54 -2.89
C CYS A 88 3.04 -5.67 -3.03
N PRO A 89 2.87 -6.53 -2.01
CA PRO A 89 1.72 -7.41 -1.96
C PRO A 89 0.44 -6.62 -2.14
N LEU A 90 -0.39 -7.03 -3.10
CA LEU A 90 -1.68 -6.41 -3.44
C LEU A 90 -2.76 -7.48 -3.44
N GLY A 91 -3.79 -7.28 -2.62
CA GLY A 91 -4.95 -8.14 -2.52
C GLY A 91 -5.90 -7.98 -3.71
N ASP A 92 -6.90 -8.85 -3.75
CA ASP A 92 -7.95 -8.79 -4.76
C ASP A 92 -8.79 -7.51 -4.63
N LEU A 93 -9.32 -7.04 -5.75
CA LEU A 93 -10.22 -5.91 -5.79
C LEU A 93 -11.51 -6.23 -5.04
N GLY A 94 -11.80 -5.44 -4.03
CA GLY A 94 -13.06 -5.40 -3.30
C GLY A 94 -13.98 -4.26 -3.78
N PRO A 95 -15.13 -4.10 -3.13
CA PRO A 95 -16.09 -3.06 -3.48
C PRO A 95 -15.57 -1.65 -3.19
N PHE A 96 -16.31 -0.65 -3.71
CA PHE A 96 -16.19 0.72 -3.20
C PHE A 96 -16.77 0.78 -1.78
N ILE A 97 -15.96 1.19 -0.82
CA ILE A 97 -16.33 1.33 0.59
C ILE A 97 -15.94 2.71 1.12
N ASP A 98 -16.58 3.13 2.20
CA ASP A 98 -16.16 4.34 2.93
C ASP A 98 -14.84 4.05 3.66
N THR A 99 -13.80 4.78 3.29
CA THR A 99 -12.45 4.62 3.85
C THR A 99 -12.14 5.61 4.98
N SER A 100 -13.13 6.31 5.52
CA SER A 100 -12.91 7.41 6.48
C SER A 100 -12.49 6.94 7.87
N ALA A 101 -12.89 5.73 8.29
CA ALA A 101 -12.65 5.20 9.64
C ALA A 101 -12.53 3.66 9.66
N LEU A 102 -11.79 3.09 8.73
CA LEU A 102 -11.52 1.64 8.69
C LEU A 102 -10.35 1.28 9.60
N GLU A 103 -10.49 0.17 10.30
CA GLU A 103 -9.38 -0.47 11.00
C GLU A 103 -8.59 -1.34 10.03
N ILE A 104 -7.28 -1.13 9.98
CA ILE A 104 -6.32 -1.93 9.22
C ILE A 104 -5.52 -2.74 10.24
N ILE A 105 -5.65 -4.06 10.21
CA ILE A 105 -5.06 -4.98 11.19
C ILE A 105 -3.99 -5.81 10.49
N THR A 106 -2.79 -5.83 11.06
CA THR A 106 -1.69 -6.70 10.63
C THR A 106 -1.51 -7.83 11.62
N LEU A 107 -1.60 -9.07 11.14
CA LEU A 107 -1.29 -10.26 11.92
C LEU A 107 0.03 -10.86 11.40
N ILE A 108 0.89 -11.27 12.33
CA ILE A 108 2.08 -12.07 12.04
C ILE A 108 1.92 -13.43 12.74
N ASN A 109 1.99 -14.50 11.97
CA ASN A 109 1.81 -15.87 12.47
C ASN A 109 0.52 -16.05 13.30
N GLY A 110 -0.57 -15.37 12.85
CA GLY A 110 -1.88 -15.41 13.49
C GLY A 110 -2.04 -14.52 14.73
N GLN A 111 -1.01 -13.79 15.13
CA GLN A 111 -1.06 -12.84 16.25
C GLN A 111 -1.11 -11.39 15.75
N GLU A 112 -1.95 -10.56 16.38
CA GLU A 112 -2.04 -9.14 16.05
C GLU A 112 -0.71 -8.45 16.39
N ALA A 113 -0.04 -7.91 15.36
CA ALA A 113 1.23 -7.21 15.48
C ALA A 113 1.08 -5.69 15.36
N ASP A 114 0.05 -5.22 14.64
CA ASP A 114 -0.26 -3.79 14.50
C ASP A 114 -1.74 -3.58 14.18
N ARG A 115 -2.26 -2.43 14.61
CA ARG A 115 -3.61 -1.96 14.31
C ARG A 115 -3.59 -0.44 14.19
N TRP A 116 -4.10 0.08 13.10
CA TRP A 116 -4.24 1.51 12.92
C TRP A 116 -5.54 1.85 12.18
N SER A 117 -5.99 3.09 12.29
CA SER A 117 -7.22 3.54 11.65
C SER A 117 -6.94 4.50 10.50
N SER A 118 -7.65 4.31 9.39
CA SER A 118 -7.61 5.22 8.24
C SER A 118 -8.11 6.64 8.56
N SER A 119 -8.79 6.83 9.68
CA SER A 119 -9.17 8.18 10.17
C SER A 119 -7.96 9.08 10.46
N GLY A 120 -6.77 8.49 10.66
CA GLY A 120 -5.51 9.21 10.82
C GLY A 120 -4.86 9.65 9.50
N LEU A 121 -5.40 9.28 8.35
CA LEU A 121 -4.89 9.71 7.05
C LEU A 121 -5.06 11.22 6.86
N VAL A 122 -4.00 11.88 6.39
CA VAL A 122 -4.02 13.33 6.13
C VAL A 122 -4.96 13.70 4.99
N ARG A 123 -5.13 12.78 4.03
CA ARG A 123 -5.97 12.96 2.83
C ARG A 123 -6.76 11.69 2.53
N SER A 124 -8.01 11.88 2.10
CA SER A 124 -8.84 10.77 1.61
C SER A 124 -8.34 10.26 0.25
N GLY A 125 -8.75 9.05 -0.13
CA GLY A 125 -8.44 8.48 -1.44
C GLY A 125 -8.90 9.37 -2.60
N THR A 126 -10.08 10.00 -2.49
CA THR A 126 -10.60 10.94 -3.50
C THR A 126 -9.75 12.20 -3.63
N GLN A 127 -9.25 12.74 -2.50
CA GLN A 127 -8.33 13.88 -2.50
C GLN A 127 -6.98 13.52 -3.15
N LEU A 128 -6.48 12.30 -2.89
CA LEU A 128 -5.24 11.82 -3.49
C LEU A 128 -5.40 11.59 -5.00
N LEU A 129 -6.49 10.96 -5.45
CA LEU A 129 -6.78 10.76 -6.87
C LEU A 129 -6.88 12.10 -7.60
N SER A 130 -7.67 13.04 -7.07
CA SER A 130 -7.81 14.39 -7.63
C SER A 130 -6.44 15.07 -7.78
N ALA A 131 -5.65 15.12 -6.69
CA ALA A 131 -4.33 15.75 -6.69
C ALA A 131 -3.33 15.10 -7.66
N LEU A 132 -3.33 13.78 -7.77
CA LEU A 132 -2.41 13.06 -8.68
C LEU A 132 -2.81 13.26 -10.13
N SER A 133 -4.12 13.26 -10.43
CA SER A 133 -4.65 13.44 -11.79
C SER A 133 -4.41 14.83 -12.38
N GLU A 134 -3.98 15.80 -11.58
CA GLU A 134 -3.63 17.14 -12.06
C GLU A 134 -2.40 17.14 -13.00
N PHE A 135 -1.46 16.22 -12.78
CA PHE A 135 -0.20 16.18 -13.53
C PHE A 135 0.15 14.83 -14.14
N ILE A 136 -0.56 13.75 -13.77
CA ILE A 136 -0.44 12.40 -14.35
C ILE A 136 -1.82 11.95 -14.84
N THR A 137 -1.87 11.37 -16.04
CA THR A 137 -3.08 10.68 -16.50
C THR A 137 -3.06 9.26 -15.95
N LEU A 138 -4.02 8.96 -15.05
CA LEU A 138 -4.20 7.62 -14.50
C LEU A 138 -5.04 6.77 -15.46
N GLN A 139 -4.68 5.50 -15.57
CA GLN A 139 -5.38 4.52 -16.40
C GLN A 139 -6.22 3.56 -15.54
N PRO A 140 -7.27 2.93 -16.10
CA PRO A 140 -7.96 1.84 -15.43
C PRO A 140 -6.97 0.76 -14.99
N GLY A 141 -7.04 0.37 -13.71
CA GLY A 141 -6.12 -0.59 -13.11
C GLY A 141 -4.90 0.04 -12.43
N ASP A 142 -4.66 1.34 -12.58
CA ASP A 142 -3.66 2.03 -11.75
C ASP A 142 -4.08 1.98 -10.27
N VAL A 143 -3.10 1.89 -9.38
CA VAL A 143 -3.31 1.71 -7.95
C VAL A 143 -2.66 2.84 -7.16
N LEU A 144 -3.42 3.46 -6.24
CA LEU A 144 -2.93 4.45 -5.29
C LEU A 144 -2.96 3.87 -3.88
N LEU A 145 -1.80 3.70 -3.27
CA LEU A 145 -1.69 3.38 -1.84
C LEU A 145 -1.96 4.64 -1.02
N LEU A 146 -2.91 4.57 -0.07
CA LEU A 146 -3.42 5.76 0.63
C LEU A 146 -2.48 6.28 1.73
N GLY A 147 -1.46 5.53 2.09
CA GLY A 147 -0.50 5.85 3.14
C GLY A 147 -0.38 4.72 4.15
N THR A 148 0.72 4.73 4.89
CA THR A 148 1.06 3.70 5.87
C THR A 148 1.15 4.31 7.27
N PRO A 149 1.00 3.52 8.33
CA PRO A 149 1.21 4.00 9.69
C PRO A 149 2.66 4.45 9.90
N LEU A 150 2.88 5.29 10.90
CA LEU A 150 4.21 5.75 11.29
C LEU A 150 5.06 4.58 11.81
N HIS A 151 4.44 3.71 12.61
CA HIS A 151 5.05 2.48 13.10
C HIS A 151 4.78 1.36 12.11
N ARG A 152 5.85 0.66 11.73
CA ARG A 152 5.79 -0.47 10.80
C ARG A 152 6.21 -1.73 11.52
N VAL A 153 5.65 -2.86 11.12
CA VAL A 153 5.97 -4.16 11.68
C VAL A 153 7.21 -4.72 10.99
N GLU A 154 8.21 -5.14 11.76
CA GLU A 154 9.35 -5.87 11.23
C GLU A 154 8.94 -7.29 10.86
N LEU A 155 9.40 -7.77 9.70
CA LEU A 155 9.14 -9.10 9.19
C LEU A 155 10.36 -9.99 9.35
N GLY A 156 10.15 -11.24 9.77
CA GLY A 156 11.16 -12.30 9.80
C GLY A 156 10.98 -13.28 8.65
N LEU A 157 12.06 -13.99 8.32
CA LEU A 157 12.02 -15.08 7.35
C LEU A 157 11.08 -16.20 7.83
N GLY A 158 10.14 -16.62 6.98
CA GLY A 158 9.13 -17.64 7.30
C GLY A 158 7.86 -17.09 7.93
N ASP A 159 7.77 -15.77 8.22
CA ASP A 159 6.56 -15.19 8.77
C ASP A 159 5.38 -15.27 7.80
N GLN A 160 4.23 -15.67 8.31
CA GLN A 160 2.94 -15.50 7.64
C GLN A 160 2.39 -14.13 7.99
N VAL A 161 2.25 -13.28 6.98
CA VAL A 161 1.75 -11.90 7.11
C VAL A 161 0.33 -11.85 6.60
N GLN A 162 -0.62 -11.51 7.47
CA GLN A 162 -2.01 -11.35 7.07
C GLN A 162 -2.46 -9.92 7.37
N ILE A 163 -3.13 -9.28 6.42
CA ILE A 163 -3.70 -7.94 6.58
C ILE A 163 -5.20 -8.02 6.38
N GLN A 164 -5.93 -7.48 7.33
CA GLN A 164 -7.38 -7.51 7.37
C GLN A 164 -7.96 -6.11 7.42
N VAL A 165 -8.98 -5.89 6.60
CA VAL A 165 -9.82 -4.68 6.61
C VAL A 165 -11.27 -5.10 6.42
N ALA A 166 -12.15 -4.63 7.26
CA ALA A 166 -13.57 -4.98 7.17
C ALA A 166 -14.16 -4.61 5.80
N GLY A 167 -14.85 -5.54 5.17
CA GLY A 167 -15.48 -5.32 3.85
C GLY A 167 -14.57 -5.53 2.65
N LEU A 168 -13.28 -5.85 2.84
CA LEU A 168 -12.33 -6.16 1.77
C LEU A 168 -11.81 -7.61 1.89
N PRO A 169 -11.40 -8.22 0.75
CA PRO A 169 -10.70 -9.49 0.76
C PRO A 169 -9.41 -9.41 1.60
N VAL A 170 -9.16 -10.45 2.38
CA VAL A 170 -7.94 -10.55 3.20
C VAL A 170 -6.73 -10.73 2.31
N LEU A 171 -5.63 -10.04 2.63
CA LEU A 171 -4.34 -10.22 2.00
C LEU A 171 -3.45 -11.07 2.91
N GLU A 172 -2.93 -12.17 2.38
CA GLU A 172 -2.01 -13.06 3.10
C GLU A 172 -0.82 -13.42 2.22
N ASN A 173 0.38 -13.36 2.79
CA ASN A 173 1.64 -13.68 2.12
C ASN A 173 2.60 -14.34 3.11
N ILE A 174 3.56 -15.11 2.61
CA ILE A 174 4.65 -15.68 3.40
C ILE A 174 5.96 -14.96 3.08
N VAL A 175 6.80 -14.73 4.08
CA VAL A 175 8.14 -14.16 3.88
C VAL A 175 9.11 -15.28 3.50
N ILE A 176 9.71 -15.18 2.31
CA ILE A 176 10.60 -16.20 1.76
C ILE A 176 12.02 -15.69 1.54
N GLN A 177 13.00 -16.60 1.51
CA GLN A 177 14.38 -16.26 1.16
C GLN A 177 14.45 -15.62 -0.23
N GLN A 178 15.14 -14.48 -0.36
CA GLN A 178 15.41 -13.90 -1.68
C GLN A 178 16.26 -14.90 -2.50
N GLY A 179 15.83 -15.20 -3.73
CA GLY A 179 16.44 -16.24 -4.58
C GLY A 179 15.58 -17.51 -4.69
N SER A 180 14.58 -17.68 -3.83
CA SER A 180 13.49 -18.66 -4.02
C SER A 180 12.33 -18.09 -4.86
N TRP A 181 12.50 -16.90 -5.39
CA TRP A 181 11.54 -16.21 -6.25
C TRP A 181 11.52 -16.88 -7.63
N PRO A 182 10.35 -17.22 -8.20
CA PRO A 182 10.22 -17.83 -9.51
C PRO A 182 10.64 -16.91 -10.66
#